data_0e04026651bfb6a9453b47d7bc592d9e
#
_entry.id   0e04026651bfb6a9453b47d7bc592d9e
#
_cell.length_a   1.000
_cell.length_b   1.000
_cell.length_c   1.000
_cell.angle_alpha   90.00
_cell.angle_beta   90.00
_cell.angle_gamma   90.00
#
_symmetry.space_group_name_H-M   'P 1'
#
loop_
_entity.id
_entity.type
_entity.pdbx_description
1 polymer ?
#
loop_
_entity_poly.entity_id
_entity_poly.type
_entity_poly.pdbx_seq_one_letter_code
_entity_poly.pdbx_strand_id
1 'polypeptide(L)'
;MIQQSAAREAKVSPLDDAVARRKKMRKRFIAWFLPIAVTIVVIAALFTFLISEKLKSELAVPQRISVQLGSDALDNEVARPINHLRSLIQREKIVQAVLDEDNGADVAPMVNAFRTLLSRNPEYAQIRWIGDDGMERVRVERTADGDSRVLPLNELQDKSKRYYVRNTLKQNQGEIFVSPLDLN
;
A
#
# COMPACT_ATOMS: atom_id res chain seq x y z
N MET A 1 61.00 14.57 -92.47
CA MET A 1 61.46 14.53 -91.09
C MET A 1 60.25 14.09 -90.19
N ILE A 2 60.35 12.87 -89.76
CA ILE A 2 59.31 12.12 -89.12
C ILE A 2 59.46 12.37 -87.62
N GLN A 3 58.40 12.77 -86.91
CA GLN A 3 58.38 12.67 -85.46
C GLN A 3 57.10 11.87 -85.00
N GLN A 4 57.38 10.72 -84.47
CA GLN A 4 56.46 9.82 -83.83
C GLN A 4 55.90 10.43 -82.54
N SER A 5 54.60 10.51 -82.51
CA SER A 5 53.91 10.73 -81.19
C SER A 5 53.52 9.35 -80.67
N ALA A 6 54.27 8.84 -79.73
CA ALA A 6 53.98 7.64 -78.98
C ALA A 6 52.91 7.92 -77.95
N ALA A 7 51.72 7.54 -78.22
CA ALA A 7 50.65 7.48 -77.21
C ALA A 7 51.01 6.43 -76.11
N ARG A 8 51.27 6.91 -74.94
CA ARG A 8 51.52 6.09 -73.73
C ARG A 8 50.20 5.62 -73.18
N GLU A 9 49.75 4.45 -73.69
CA GLU A 9 48.65 3.75 -73.02
C GLU A 9 49.06 3.37 -71.58
N ALA A 10 48.48 4.05 -70.59
CA ALA A 10 48.63 3.70 -69.23
C ALA A 10 47.91 2.37 -68.94
N LYS A 11 48.69 1.30 -68.88
CA LYS A 11 48.23 -0.03 -68.53
C LYS A 11 47.73 -0.03 -67.09
N VAL A 12 46.43 0.08 -66.93
CA VAL A 12 45.78 0.02 -65.56
C VAL A 12 46.11 -1.34 -64.96
N SER A 13 46.67 -1.34 -63.77
CA SER A 13 47.08 -2.58 -63.07
C SER A 13 45.84 -3.44 -62.76
N PRO A 14 45.91 -4.76 -62.98
CA PRO A 14 44.78 -5.66 -62.64
C PRO A 14 44.37 -5.61 -61.20
N LEU A 15 45.22 -5.11 -60.31
CA LEU A 15 44.93 -4.84 -58.88
C LEU A 15 43.97 -3.63 -58.69
N ASP A 16 44.14 -2.56 -59.49
CA ASP A 16 43.29 -1.39 -59.39
C ASP A 16 41.87 -1.68 -59.87
N ASP A 17 41.71 -2.51 -60.87
CA ASP A 17 40.41 -2.99 -61.38
C ASP A 17 39.70 -3.91 -60.35
N ALA A 18 40.44 -4.75 -59.64
CA ALA A 18 39.88 -5.60 -58.60
C ALA A 18 39.40 -4.80 -57.39
N VAL A 19 40.15 -3.77 -57.01
CA VAL A 19 39.77 -2.85 -55.93
C VAL A 19 38.54 -2.01 -56.30
N ALA A 20 38.50 -1.52 -57.55
CA ALA A 20 37.35 -0.76 -58.06
C ALA A 20 36.08 -1.62 -58.14
N ARG A 21 36.16 -2.89 -58.56
CA ARG A 21 35.03 -3.85 -58.59
C ARG A 21 34.55 -4.16 -57.17
N ARG A 22 35.44 -4.40 -56.19
CA ARG A 22 35.07 -4.61 -54.79
C ARG A 22 34.36 -3.37 -54.17
N LYS A 23 34.84 -2.18 -54.48
CA LYS A 23 34.22 -0.93 -54.03
C LYS A 23 32.83 -0.69 -54.60
N LYS A 24 32.63 -1.07 -55.91
CA LYS A 24 31.34 -0.99 -56.61
C LYS A 24 30.34 -2.03 -56.11
N MET A 25 30.78 -3.28 -55.82
CA MET A 25 29.94 -4.32 -55.21
C MET A 25 29.52 -3.94 -53.78
N ARG A 26 30.43 -3.44 -52.98
CA ARG A 26 30.15 -3.00 -51.61
C ARG A 26 29.12 -1.86 -51.55
N LYS A 27 29.22 -0.89 -52.49
CA LYS A 27 28.23 0.20 -52.60
C LYS A 27 26.84 -0.34 -52.98
N ARG A 28 26.76 -1.28 -53.93
CA ARG A 28 25.51 -1.91 -54.35
C ARG A 28 24.90 -2.74 -53.23
N PHE A 29 25.71 -3.49 -52.49
CA PHE A 29 25.27 -4.29 -51.35
C PHE A 29 24.72 -3.39 -50.25
N ILE A 30 25.42 -2.33 -49.89
CA ILE A 30 24.97 -1.36 -48.90
C ILE A 30 23.67 -0.67 -49.35
N ALA A 31 23.56 -0.29 -50.61
CA ALA A 31 22.37 0.39 -51.13
C ALA A 31 21.11 -0.49 -51.10
N TRP A 32 21.24 -1.81 -51.20
CA TRP A 32 20.11 -2.73 -51.10
C TRP A 32 19.83 -3.23 -49.67
N PHE A 33 20.87 -3.44 -48.87
CA PHE A 33 20.72 -3.97 -47.51
C PHE A 33 20.34 -2.88 -46.48
N LEU A 34 20.82 -1.66 -46.65
CA LEU A 34 20.58 -0.56 -45.74
C LEU A 34 19.07 -0.26 -45.55
N PRO A 35 18.29 -0.11 -46.61
CA PRO A 35 16.85 0.16 -46.44
C PRO A 35 16.11 -1.00 -45.78
N ILE A 36 16.48 -2.24 -46.05
CA ILE A 36 15.87 -3.41 -45.41
C ILE A 36 16.20 -3.44 -43.92
N ALA A 37 17.46 -3.21 -43.55
CA ALA A 37 17.88 -3.14 -42.14
C ALA A 37 17.18 -2.03 -41.38
N VAL A 38 17.06 -0.84 -41.98
CA VAL A 38 16.34 0.30 -41.38
C VAL A 38 14.86 -0.04 -41.18
N THR A 39 14.22 -0.68 -42.18
CA THR A 39 12.81 -1.08 -42.04
C THR A 39 12.59 -2.07 -40.91
N ILE A 40 13.48 -3.05 -40.72
CA ILE A 40 13.40 -4.03 -39.64
C ILE A 40 13.55 -3.32 -38.27
N VAL A 41 14.50 -2.38 -38.15
CA VAL A 41 14.71 -1.62 -36.90
C VAL A 41 13.48 -0.76 -36.59
N VAL A 42 12.88 -0.10 -37.57
CA VAL A 42 11.68 0.70 -37.41
C VAL A 42 10.49 -0.16 -36.96
N ILE A 43 10.29 -1.33 -37.59
CA ILE A 43 9.23 -2.25 -37.20
C ILE A 43 9.44 -2.76 -35.77
N ALA A 44 10.66 -3.13 -35.41
CA ALA A 44 10.98 -3.59 -34.04
C ALA A 44 10.76 -2.48 -33.02
N ALA A 45 11.14 -1.26 -33.32
CA ALA A 45 10.92 -0.10 -32.44
C ALA A 45 9.42 0.21 -32.25
N LEU A 46 8.64 0.20 -33.34
CA LEU A 46 7.19 0.35 -33.31
C LEU A 46 6.51 -0.76 -32.49
N PHE A 47 6.93 -1.99 -32.69
CA PHE A 47 6.39 -3.14 -31.95
C PHE A 47 6.70 -3.05 -30.47
N THR A 48 7.93 -2.67 -30.10
CA THR A 48 8.33 -2.45 -28.71
C THR A 48 7.53 -1.29 -28.08
N PHE A 49 7.31 -0.22 -28.82
CA PHE A 49 6.52 0.94 -28.35
C PHE A 49 5.06 0.55 -28.12
N LEU A 50 4.42 -0.14 -29.07
CA LEU A 50 3.02 -0.56 -28.96
C LEU A 50 2.79 -1.58 -27.83
N ILE A 51 3.74 -2.50 -27.61
CA ILE A 51 3.65 -3.48 -26.52
C ILE A 51 3.87 -2.79 -25.17
N SER A 52 4.81 -1.85 -25.06
CA SER A 52 5.07 -1.17 -23.79
C SER A 52 3.90 -0.31 -23.35
N GLU A 53 3.12 0.26 -24.23
CA GLU A 53 1.89 0.97 -23.86
C GLU A 53 0.77 0.01 -23.40
N LYS A 54 0.58 -1.12 -24.10
CA LYS A 54 -0.40 -2.13 -23.66
C LYS A 54 -0.03 -2.77 -22.32
N LEU A 55 1.25 -3.12 -22.12
CA LEU A 55 1.69 -3.69 -20.85
C LEU A 55 1.51 -2.73 -19.67
N LYS A 56 1.77 -1.43 -19.87
CA LYS A 56 1.56 -0.41 -18.83
C LYS A 56 0.10 -0.26 -18.46
N SER A 57 -0.82 -0.35 -19.41
CA SER A 57 -2.26 -0.26 -19.13
C SER A 57 -2.82 -1.52 -18.47
N GLU A 58 -2.34 -2.70 -18.80
CA GLU A 58 -2.81 -3.96 -18.21
C GLU A 58 -2.23 -4.22 -16.81
N LEU A 59 -1.01 -3.75 -16.51
CA LEU A 59 -0.40 -3.89 -15.19
C LEU A 59 -0.86 -2.82 -14.18
N ALA A 60 -1.33 -1.67 -14.64
CA ALA A 60 -1.80 -0.59 -13.75
C ALA A 60 -3.20 -0.84 -13.16
N VAL A 61 -4.06 -1.59 -13.84
CA VAL A 61 -5.44 -1.84 -13.41
C VAL A 61 -5.52 -2.78 -12.20
N PRO A 62 -4.85 -3.96 -12.15
CA PRO A 62 -4.96 -4.85 -11.00
C PRO A 62 -4.32 -4.30 -9.72
N GLN A 63 -3.24 -3.49 -9.84
CA GLN A 63 -2.62 -2.87 -8.67
C GLN A 63 -3.50 -1.78 -8.03
N ARG A 64 -4.20 -1.00 -8.82
CA ARG A 64 -5.15 0.02 -8.30
C ARG A 64 -6.35 -0.63 -7.62
N ILE A 65 -6.90 -1.69 -8.19
CA ILE A 65 -8.02 -2.44 -7.59
C ILE A 65 -7.57 -3.11 -6.29
N SER A 66 -6.38 -3.70 -6.22
CA SER A 66 -5.86 -4.33 -5.01
C SER A 66 -5.61 -3.34 -3.87
N VAL A 67 -5.10 -2.14 -4.19
CA VAL A 67 -4.89 -1.07 -3.20
C VAL A 67 -6.23 -0.50 -2.74
N GLN A 68 -7.19 -0.33 -3.62
CA GLN A 68 -8.52 0.19 -3.29
C GLN A 68 -9.32 -0.80 -2.45
N LEU A 69 -9.32 -2.10 -2.80
CA LEU A 69 -9.93 -3.16 -1.98
C LEU A 69 -9.25 -3.30 -0.62
N GLY A 70 -7.93 -3.12 -0.54
CA GLY A 70 -7.19 -3.09 0.72
C GLY A 70 -7.53 -1.88 1.58
N SER A 71 -7.68 -0.70 0.98
CA SER A 71 -8.12 0.52 1.66
C SER A 71 -9.54 0.39 2.20
N ASP A 72 -10.48 -0.05 1.37
CA ASP A 72 -11.89 -0.24 1.75
C ASP A 72 -12.04 -1.31 2.84
N ALA A 73 -11.23 -2.37 2.81
CA ALA A 73 -11.20 -3.39 3.85
C ALA A 73 -10.66 -2.82 5.18
N LEU A 74 -9.59 -2.04 5.16
CA LEU A 74 -9.03 -1.37 6.34
C LEU A 74 -10.00 -0.33 6.90
N ASP A 75 -10.66 0.45 6.04
CA ASP A 75 -11.66 1.42 6.47
C ASP A 75 -12.84 0.73 7.17
N ASN A 76 -13.30 -0.41 6.67
CA ASN A 76 -14.35 -1.21 7.30
C ASN A 76 -13.89 -1.84 8.62
N GLU A 77 -12.65 -2.33 8.71
CA GLU A 77 -12.10 -2.91 9.94
C GLU A 77 -11.94 -1.86 11.06
N VAL A 78 -11.63 -0.61 10.72
CA VAL A 78 -11.55 0.50 11.69
C VAL A 78 -12.95 1.06 12.00
N ALA A 79 -13.84 1.15 11.02
CA ALA A 79 -15.20 1.67 11.20
C ALA A 79 -16.02 0.82 12.18
N ARG A 80 -15.85 -0.50 12.18
CA ARG A 80 -16.59 -1.43 13.03
C ARG A 80 -16.36 -1.18 14.53
N PRO A 81 -15.12 -1.12 15.07
CA PRO A 81 -14.86 -0.74 16.46
C PRO A 81 -15.40 0.63 16.84
N ILE A 82 -15.28 1.60 15.93
CA ILE A 82 -15.81 2.97 16.14
C ILE A 82 -17.34 2.93 16.35
N ASN A 83 -18.06 2.21 15.51
CA ASN A 83 -19.50 2.06 15.62
C ASN A 83 -19.91 1.31 16.90
N HIS A 84 -19.13 0.30 17.31
CA HIS A 84 -19.36 -0.40 18.58
C HIS A 84 -19.16 0.54 19.78
N LEU A 85 -18.10 1.35 19.79
CA LEU A 85 -17.88 2.36 20.84
C LEU A 85 -19.03 3.36 20.89
N ARG A 86 -19.46 3.91 19.76
CA ARG A 86 -20.60 4.82 19.69
C ARG A 86 -21.88 4.19 20.25
N SER A 87 -22.13 2.92 19.91
CA SER A 87 -23.27 2.18 20.45
C SER A 87 -23.20 1.97 21.96
N LEU A 88 -22.00 1.82 22.53
CA LEU A 88 -21.81 1.70 23.97
C LEU A 88 -22.11 3.01 24.71
N ILE A 89 -21.55 4.13 24.23
CA ILE A 89 -21.72 5.44 24.87
C ILE A 89 -23.14 6.02 24.72
N GLN A 90 -23.98 5.45 23.84
CA GLN A 90 -25.39 5.82 23.73
C GLN A 90 -26.29 5.08 24.74
N ARG A 91 -25.77 4.10 25.47
CA ARG A 91 -26.55 3.36 26.45
C ARG A 91 -26.64 4.15 27.74
N GLU A 92 -27.87 4.54 28.12
CA GLU A 92 -28.15 5.33 29.30
C GLU A 92 -27.48 4.80 30.57
N LYS A 93 -27.59 3.47 30.83
CA LYS A 93 -26.98 2.83 31.98
C LYS A 93 -25.45 2.91 32.02
N ILE A 94 -24.79 2.95 30.87
CA ILE A 94 -23.34 3.14 30.78
C ILE A 94 -22.99 4.59 31.07
N VAL A 95 -23.74 5.52 30.49
CA VAL A 95 -23.57 6.96 30.75
C VAL A 95 -23.77 7.28 32.25
N GLN A 96 -24.82 6.74 32.88
CA GLN A 96 -25.05 6.91 34.32
C GLN A 96 -23.89 6.33 35.14
N ALA A 97 -23.38 5.14 34.81
CA ALA A 97 -22.24 4.57 35.52
C ALA A 97 -20.98 5.46 35.45
N VAL A 98 -20.77 6.14 34.32
CA VAL A 98 -19.66 7.11 34.17
C VAL A 98 -19.89 8.38 34.97
N LEU A 99 -21.12 8.91 34.95
CA LEU A 99 -21.47 10.16 35.68
C LEU A 99 -21.47 9.97 37.18
N ASP A 100 -21.80 8.78 37.69
CA ASP A 100 -21.87 8.46 39.10
C ASP A 100 -20.58 7.84 39.65
N GLU A 101 -19.46 7.93 38.91
CA GLU A 101 -18.18 7.31 39.27
C GLU A 101 -17.75 7.60 40.70
N ASP A 102 -17.80 8.86 41.11
CA ASP A 102 -17.39 9.30 42.43
C ASP A 102 -18.34 8.85 43.56
N ASN A 103 -19.56 8.43 43.23
CA ASN A 103 -20.61 8.04 44.15
C ASN A 103 -20.80 6.52 44.29
N GLY A 104 -19.84 5.72 43.82
CA GLY A 104 -19.93 4.25 43.87
C GLY A 104 -20.86 3.68 42.79
N ALA A 105 -20.66 4.10 41.56
CA ALA A 105 -21.46 3.71 40.42
C ALA A 105 -21.63 2.20 40.25
N ASP A 106 -22.83 1.77 39.87
CA ASP A 106 -23.07 0.40 39.44
C ASP A 106 -22.44 0.15 38.05
N VAL A 107 -21.27 -0.45 38.03
CA VAL A 107 -20.55 -0.80 36.78
C VAL A 107 -21.03 -2.11 36.16
N ALA A 108 -21.95 -2.84 36.78
CA ALA A 108 -22.42 -4.13 36.24
C ALA A 108 -23.03 -4.03 34.82
N PRO A 109 -23.82 -3.00 34.48
CA PRO A 109 -24.33 -2.82 33.12
C PRO A 109 -23.21 -2.66 32.10
N MET A 110 -22.13 -1.94 32.42
CA MET A 110 -20.96 -1.72 31.59
C MET A 110 -20.17 -3.03 31.39
N VAL A 111 -19.90 -3.75 32.47
CA VAL A 111 -19.23 -5.06 32.46
C VAL A 111 -19.99 -6.04 31.55
N ASN A 112 -21.31 -6.11 31.68
CA ASN A 112 -22.15 -6.98 30.86
C ASN A 112 -22.13 -6.57 29.38
N ALA A 113 -22.11 -5.28 29.08
CA ALA A 113 -22.00 -4.78 27.72
C ALA A 113 -20.64 -5.13 27.11
N PHE A 114 -19.54 -4.97 27.86
CA PHE A 114 -18.18 -5.32 27.41
C PHE A 114 -18.05 -6.82 27.18
N ARG A 115 -18.53 -7.67 28.07
CA ARG A 115 -18.56 -9.12 27.87
C ARG A 115 -19.33 -9.52 26.62
N THR A 116 -20.53 -8.94 26.42
CA THR A 116 -21.35 -9.20 25.24
C THR A 116 -20.62 -8.78 23.95
N LEU A 117 -19.93 -7.65 23.97
CA LEU A 117 -19.20 -7.17 22.82
C LEU A 117 -17.98 -8.05 22.51
N LEU A 118 -17.21 -8.46 23.51
CA LEU A 118 -16.10 -9.40 23.35
C LEU A 118 -16.58 -10.77 22.82
N SER A 119 -17.67 -11.33 23.36
CA SER A 119 -18.16 -12.65 22.95
C SER A 119 -18.59 -12.68 21.47
N ARG A 120 -19.10 -11.55 20.95
CA ARG A 120 -19.57 -11.42 19.57
C ARG A 120 -18.47 -11.06 18.58
N ASN A 121 -17.33 -10.57 19.04
CA ASN A 121 -16.25 -10.06 18.21
C ASN A 121 -14.91 -10.67 18.65
N PRO A 122 -14.55 -11.84 18.11
CA PRO A 122 -13.35 -12.58 18.52
C PRO A 122 -12.05 -11.83 18.24
N GLU A 123 -12.08 -10.82 17.39
CA GLU A 123 -10.95 -9.92 17.08
C GLU A 123 -10.59 -8.98 18.23
N TYR A 124 -11.49 -8.75 19.21
CA TYR A 124 -11.19 -7.91 20.34
C TYR A 124 -10.49 -8.69 21.45
N ALA A 125 -9.28 -8.28 21.79
CA ALA A 125 -8.52 -8.88 22.88
C ALA A 125 -9.02 -8.38 24.26
N GLN A 126 -9.44 -7.11 24.33
CA GLN A 126 -9.87 -6.47 25.58
C GLN A 126 -10.70 -5.22 25.31
N ILE A 127 -11.58 -4.89 26.28
CA ILE A 127 -12.29 -3.62 26.35
C ILE A 127 -12.11 -3.07 27.74
N ARG A 128 -11.84 -1.75 27.84
CA ARG A 128 -11.62 -1.09 29.13
C ARG A 128 -12.29 0.27 29.19
N TRP A 129 -12.69 0.65 30.37
CA TRP A 129 -13.01 2.03 30.71
C TRP A 129 -11.86 2.60 31.54
N ILE A 130 -11.36 3.75 31.13
CA ILE A 130 -10.29 4.50 31.77
C ILE A 130 -10.88 5.85 32.14
N GLY A 131 -10.75 6.25 33.41
CA GLY A 131 -11.18 7.56 33.89
C GLY A 131 -10.34 8.70 33.27
N ASP A 132 -10.76 9.92 33.51
CA ASP A 132 -10.06 11.13 33.05
C ASP A 132 -8.69 11.33 33.75
N ASP A 133 -8.50 10.74 34.93
CA ASP A 133 -7.22 10.64 35.64
C ASP A 133 -6.26 9.61 35.02
N GLY A 134 -6.71 8.81 34.05
CA GLY A 134 -5.95 7.76 33.42
C GLY A 134 -5.95 6.41 34.15
N MET A 135 -6.70 6.26 35.26
CA MET A 135 -6.85 4.95 35.93
C MET A 135 -7.89 4.08 35.23
N GLU A 136 -7.58 2.80 35.09
CA GLU A 136 -8.56 1.79 34.65
C GLU A 136 -9.65 1.66 35.74
N ARG A 137 -10.92 1.72 35.35
CA ARG A 137 -12.09 1.52 36.20
C ARG A 137 -12.72 0.14 35.96
N VAL A 138 -12.81 -0.25 34.73
CA VAL A 138 -13.30 -1.56 34.29
C VAL A 138 -12.39 -2.08 33.19
N ARG A 139 -12.01 -3.35 33.29
CA ARG A 139 -11.33 -4.05 32.23
C ARG A 139 -11.90 -5.46 32.06
N VAL A 140 -12.28 -5.76 30.84
CA VAL A 140 -12.70 -7.11 30.43
C VAL A 140 -11.75 -7.54 29.31
N GLU A 141 -11.13 -8.69 29.48
CA GLU A 141 -10.17 -9.25 28.53
C GLU A 141 -10.60 -10.64 28.07
N ARG A 142 -10.14 -11.03 26.91
CA ARG A 142 -10.30 -12.38 26.38
C ARG A 142 -9.22 -13.28 26.97
N THR A 143 -9.63 -14.42 27.46
CA THR A 143 -8.72 -15.49 27.93
C THR A 143 -8.21 -16.32 26.75
N ALA A 144 -7.16 -17.10 26.98
CA ALA A 144 -6.59 -17.99 25.94
C ALA A 144 -7.59 -19.00 25.40
N ASP A 145 -8.56 -19.41 26.20
CA ASP A 145 -9.62 -20.36 25.87
C ASP A 145 -10.78 -19.70 25.08
N GLY A 146 -10.71 -18.36 24.87
CA GLY A 146 -11.71 -17.59 24.13
C GLY A 146 -12.83 -17.00 25.01
N ASP A 147 -12.87 -17.30 26.30
CA ASP A 147 -13.81 -16.72 27.25
C ASP A 147 -13.46 -15.28 27.61
N SER A 148 -14.32 -14.63 28.41
CA SER A 148 -14.08 -13.27 28.90
C SER A 148 -13.87 -13.25 30.42
N ARG A 149 -12.80 -12.58 30.86
CA ARG A 149 -12.48 -12.36 32.27
C ARG A 149 -12.63 -10.88 32.59
N VAL A 150 -13.30 -10.58 33.69
CA VAL A 150 -13.31 -9.25 34.30
C VAL A 150 -12.14 -9.18 35.26
N LEU A 151 -11.33 -8.14 35.16
CA LEU A 151 -10.22 -7.96 36.08
C LEU A 151 -10.71 -7.38 37.43
N PRO A 152 -10.21 -7.94 38.54
CA PRO A 152 -10.48 -7.37 39.86
C PRO A 152 -9.76 -6.04 40.04
N LEU A 153 -10.22 -5.21 40.97
CA LEU A 153 -9.72 -3.85 41.19
C LEU A 153 -8.20 -3.78 41.40
N ASN A 154 -7.61 -4.78 42.06
CA ASN A 154 -6.17 -4.82 42.36
C ASN A 154 -5.30 -5.17 41.11
N GLU A 155 -5.90 -5.57 40.01
CA GLU A 155 -5.20 -5.83 38.72
C GLU A 155 -5.37 -4.65 37.72
N LEU A 156 -6.20 -3.66 38.05
CA LEU A 156 -6.38 -2.48 37.24
C LEU A 156 -5.15 -1.57 37.32
N GLN A 157 -4.84 -0.88 36.25
CA GLN A 157 -3.57 -0.20 36.06
C GLN A 157 -3.75 1.30 35.78
N ASP A 158 -2.79 2.09 36.26
CA ASP A 158 -2.63 3.47 35.86
C ASP A 158 -2.08 3.54 34.40
N LYS A 159 -2.84 4.12 33.50
CA LYS A 159 -2.52 4.34 32.09
C LYS A 159 -2.30 5.82 31.76
N SER A 160 -2.28 6.72 32.74
CA SER A 160 -2.13 8.17 32.55
C SER A 160 -0.91 8.56 31.71
N LYS A 161 0.19 7.79 31.80
CA LYS A 161 1.43 8.02 31.05
C LYS A 161 1.39 7.47 29.62
N ARG A 162 0.38 6.70 29.24
CA ARG A 162 0.29 6.13 27.90
C ARG A 162 -0.12 7.19 26.87
N TYR A 163 0.52 7.17 25.73
CA TYR A 163 0.29 8.17 24.68
C TYR A 163 -1.15 8.18 24.16
N TYR A 164 -1.76 7.00 24.04
CA TYR A 164 -3.14 6.90 23.57
C TYR A 164 -4.14 7.52 24.53
N VAL A 165 -3.96 7.40 25.86
CA VAL A 165 -4.81 8.07 26.85
C VAL A 165 -4.69 9.58 26.71
N ARG A 166 -3.45 10.10 26.70
CA ARG A 166 -3.20 11.55 26.56
C ARG A 166 -3.74 12.11 25.24
N ASN A 167 -3.68 11.34 24.14
CA ASN A 167 -4.20 11.78 22.86
C ASN A 167 -5.72 11.70 22.81
N THR A 168 -6.35 10.70 23.43
CA THR A 168 -7.80 10.62 23.57
C THR A 168 -8.36 11.80 24.38
N LEU A 169 -7.73 12.13 25.50
CA LEU A 169 -8.16 13.26 26.35
C LEU A 169 -8.02 14.64 25.68
N LYS A 170 -7.28 14.75 24.57
CA LYS A 170 -7.17 15.97 23.77
C LYS A 170 -8.24 16.09 22.69
N GLN A 171 -8.99 15.03 22.44
CA GLN A 171 -10.05 15.06 21.43
C GLN A 171 -11.24 15.89 21.92
N ASN A 172 -11.98 16.46 20.98
CA ASN A 172 -13.23 17.11 21.32
C ASN A 172 -14.31 16.08 21.66
N GLN A 173 -15.37 16.55 22.32
CA GLN A 173 -16.50 15.68 22.67
C GLN A 173 -17.08 14.98 21.41
N GLY A 174 -17.16 13.65 21.46
CA GLY A 174 -17.68 12.83 20.38
C GLY A 174 -16.63 12.39 19.34
N GLU A 175 -15.41 12.92 19.41
CA GLU A 175 -14.31 12.45 18.57
C GLU A 175 -13.70 11.15 19.17
N ILE A 176 -13.20 10.30 18.26
CA ILE A 176 -12.57 9.02 18.62
C ILE A 176 -11.13 9.04 18.12
N PHE A 177 -10.19 8.84 19.04
CA PHE A 177 -8.80 8.66 18.70
C PHE A 177 -8.54 7.20 18.31
N VAL A 178 -8.02 6.99 17.11
CA VAL A 178 -7.53 5.68 16.64
C VAL A 178 -6.00 5.70 16.72
N SER A 179 -5.45 4.81 17.53
CA SER A 179 -4.00 4.66 17.65
C SER A 179 -3.41 4.10 16.35
N PRO A 180 -2.22 4.56 15.93
CA PRO A 180 -1.46 3.86 14.90
C PRO A 180 -1.21 2.41 15.31
N LEU A 181 -1.06 1.52 14.32
CA LEU A 181 -0.68 0.13 14.57
C LEU A 181 0.67 0.12 15.30
N ASP A 182 0.63 -0.36 16.55
CA ASP A 182 1.81 -0.52 17.39
C ASP A 182 2.17 -2.00 17.40
N LEU A 183 3.30 -2.34 16.81
CA LEU A 183 3.86 -3.69 16.84
C LEU A 183 4.59 -3.83 18.18
N ASN A 184 3.90 -4.38 19.18
CA ASN A 184 4.51 -4.77 20.46
C ASN A 184 5.37 -6.03 20.27
#